data_32b22c5c27d455aff742c12d4f490782
#
_entry.id   32b22c5c27d455aff742c12d4f490782
#
_cell.length_a   1.000
_cell.length_b   1.000
_cell.length_c   1.000
_cell.angle_alpha   90.00
_cell.angle_beta   90.00
_cell.angle_gamma   90.00
#
_symmetry.space_group_name_H-M   'P 1'
#
loop_
_entity.id
_entity.type
_entity.pdbx_description
1 polymer ?
#
loop_
_entity_poly.entity_id
_entity_poly.type
_entity_poly.pdbx_seq_one_letter_code
_entity_poly.pdbx_strand_id
1 'polypeptide(L)'
;MKVSIFWFRRDLRLEDNIALYESISTKKNVLPIFIFDDNILNELPNDDPRVNFIYQTLFDINLVLQKHNTSLLILKGKTEDVWNKLIQNYTIDSVFINKDYEPYAIKRDQKLGEVLKANGIQLHSFKDQVIFEESEVVKANGEPYTVFTPFKRKWLSLYNSLILKPKITFENFHQENYPFP
;
A
#
# COMPACT_ATOMS: atom_id res chain seq x y z
N MET A 1 -22.93 -2.63 3.74
CA MET A 1 -22.04 -3.77 3.41
C MET A 1 -20.65 -3.45 3.92
N LYS A 2 -19.94 -4.38 4.57
CA LYS A 2 -18.56 -4.14 5.01
C LYS A 2 -17.60 -4.25 3.83
N VAL A 3 -16.63 -3.33 3.76
CA VAL A 3 -15.57 -3.32 2.73
C VAL A 3 -14.21 -3.40 3.38
N SER A 4 -13.27 -4.04 2.70
CA SER A 4 -11.85 -3.88 2.98
C SER A 4 -11.28 -2.81 2.07
N ILE A 5 -10.42 -1.94 2.57
CA ILE A 5 -9.77 -0.93 1.75
C ILE A 5 -8.35 -1.40 1.43
N PHE A 6 -7.97 -1.35 0.15
CA PHE A 6 -6.58 -1.44 -0.26
C PHE A 6 -6.11 -0.05 -0.68
N TRP A 7 -5.09 0.48 -0.02
CA TRP A 7 -4.59 1.82 -0.27
C TRP A 7 -3.28 1.79 -1.07
N PHE A 8 -3.40 2.10 -2.37
CA PHE A 8 -2.25 2.35 -3.24
C PHE A 8 -1.47 3.58 -2.79
N ARG A 9 -0.14 3.50 -2.85
CA ARG A 9 0.77 4.61 -2.54
C ARG A 9 1.87 4.73 -3.59
N ARG A 10 3.05 4.17 -3.36
CA ARG A 10 4.18 4.12 -4.32
C ARG A 10 4.15 2.87 -5.20
N ASP A 11 3.33 1.93 -4.84
CA ASP A 11 3.19 0.58 -5.37
C ASP A 11 2.12 0.48 -6.46
N LEU A 12 2.13 1.43 -7.40
CA LEU A 12 1.12 1.58 -8.45
C LEU A 12 1.20 0.46 -9.50
N ARG A 13 0.84 -0.75 -9.07
CA ARG A 13 0.76 -1.94 -9.92
C ARG A 13 -0.28 -2.92 -9.40
N LEU A 14 -0.86 -3.71 -10.30
CA LEU A 14 -1.84 -4.74 -9.97
C LEU A 14 -1.20 -6.11 -9.78
N GLU A 15 -0.10 -6.38 -10.50
CA GLU A 15 0.64 -7.63 -10.44
C GLU A 15 1.70 -7.58 -9.34
N ASP A 16 1.95 -8.75 -8.72
CA ASP A 16 2.97 -8.94 -7.68
C ASP A 16 2.92 -7.88 -6.56
N ASN A 17 1.70 -7.51 -6.16
CA ASN A 17 1.42 -6.54 -5.10
C ASN A 17 0.89 -7.28 -3.88
N ILE A 18 1.70 -7.39 -2.83
CA ILE A 18 1.42 -8.26 -1.69
C ILE A 18 0.16 -7.83 -0.93
N ALA A 19 0.04 -6.56 -0.59
CA ALA A 19 -1.12 -6.08 0.16
C ALA A 19 -2.43 -6.18 -0.65
N LEU A 20 -2.38 -5.94 -1.96
CA LEU A 20 -3.52 -6.13 -2.85
C LEU A 20 -3.91 -7.61 -2.89
N TYR A 21 -2.95 -8.51 -3.10
CA TYR A 21 -3.18 -9.95 -3.09
C TYR A 21 -3.82 -10.43 -1.78
N GLU A 22 -3.28 -10.02 -0.64
CA GLU A 22 -3.80 -10.41 0.67
C GLU A 22 -5.21 -9.82 0.92
N SER A 23 -5.48 -8.59 0.47
CA SER A 23 -6.81 -7.99 0.58
C SER A 23 -7.87 -8.79 -0.19
N ILE A 24 -7.55 -9.19 -1.43
CA ILE A 24 -8.44 -9.98 -2.29
C ILE A 24 -8.61 -11.40 -1.75
N SER A 25 -7.54 -11.98 -1.21
CA SER A 25 -7.56 -13.34 -0.64
C SER A 25 -8.52 -13.49 0.54
N THR A 26 -8.95 -12.38 1.17
CA THR A 26 -9.99 -12.40 2.21
C THR A 26 -11.38 -12.77 1.69
N LYS A 27 -11.58 -12.80 0.36
CA LYS A 27 -12.88 -13.01 -0.30
C LYS A 27 -13.95 -11.99 0.13
N LYS A 28 -13.53 -10.82 0.60
CA LYS A 28 -14.41 -9.69 0.92
C LYS A 28 -14.36 -8.66 -0.22
N ASN A 29 -15.33 -7.76 -0.24
CA ASN A 29 -15.27 -6.66 -1.18
C ASN A 29 -14.10 -5.74 -0.85
N VAL A 30 -13.26 -5.48 -1.82
CA VAL A 30 -12.09 -4.62 -1.69
C VAL A 30 -12.36 -3.32 -2.44
N LEU A 31 -12.19 -2.19 -1.75
CA LEU A 31 -12.20 -0.86 -2.32
C LEU A 31 -10.76 -0.39 -2.50
N PRO A 32 -10.23 -0.42 -3.73
CA PRO A 32 -8.92 0.17 -3.99
C PRO A 32 -9.02 1.70 -3.94
N ILE A 33 -8.13 2.34 -3.19
CA ILE A 33 -8.08 3.79 -3.12
C ILE A 33 -6.68 4.32 -3.43
N PHE A 34 -6.60 5.58 -3.87
CA PHE A 34 -5.39 6.38 -3.90
C PHE A 34 -5.67 7.76 -3.32
N ILE A 35 -4.73 8.31 -2.55
CA ILE A 35 -4.87 9.64 -1.94
C ILE A 35 -3.73 10.53 -2.46
N PHE A 36 -4.09 11.57 -3.20
CA PHE A 36 -3.20 12.69 -3.46
C PHE A 36 -3.07 13.51 -2.16
N ASP A 37 -1.99 13.27 -1.43
CA ASP A 37 -1.76 13.87 -0.12
C ASP A 37 -1.30 15.33 -0.26
N ASP A 38 -2.08 16.26 0.25
CA ASP A 38 -1.77 17.69 0.21
C ASP A 38 -0.46 18.03 0.92
N ASN A 39 -0.05 17.27 1.93
CA ASN A 39 1.24 17.49 2.59
C ASN A 39 2.43 17.20 1.66
N ILE A 40 2.25 16.32 0.68
CA ILE A 40 3.26 16.04 -0.34
C ILE A 40 3.12 17.02 -1.51
N LEU A 41 1.88 17.20 -2.01
CA LEU A 41 1.63 18.03 -3.19
C LEU A 41 2.05 19.49 -2.98
N ASN A 42 1.83 20.03 -1.78
CA ASN A 42 2.16 21.43 -1.48
C ASN A 42 3.68 21.72 -1.45
N GLU A 43 4.51 20.68 -1.38
CA GLU A 43 5.96 20.79 -1.45
C GLU A 43 6.50 20.70 -2.90
N LEU A 44 5.63 20.37 -3.85
CA LEU A 44 5.99 20.18 -5.25
C LEU A 44 5.72 21.46 -6.08
N PRO A 45 6.51 21.71 -7.14
CA PRO A 45 6.15 22.71 -8.14
C PRO A 45 4.76 22.42 -8.77
N ASN A 46 4.05 23.46 -9.17
CA ASN A 46 2.71 23.32 -9.74
C ASN A 46 2.67 22.49 -11.06
N ASP A 47 3.80 22.42 -11.75
CA ASP A 47 3.99 21.68 -13.01
C ASP A 47 4.86 20.44 -12.86
N ASP A 48 4.96 19.87 -11.64
CA ASP A 48 5.78 18.69 -11.37
C ASP A 48 5.34 17.49 -12.22
N PRO A 49 6.20 16.98 -13.12
CA PRO A 49 5.84 15.90 -14.05
C PRO A 49 5.49 14.59 -13.33
N ARG A 50 5.94 14.39 -12.09
CA ARG A 50 5.63 13.19 -11.29
C ARG A 50 4.14 13.09 -11.00
N VAL A 51 3.46 14.23 -10.77
CA VAL A 51 2.02 14.24 -10.50
C VAL A 51 1.25 13.76 -11.72
N ASN A 52 1.63 14.24 -12.91
CA ASN A 52 1.01 13.81 -14.16
C ASN A 52 1.28 12.31 -14.46
N PHE A 53 2.50 11.85 -14.21
CA PHE A 53 2.85 10.44 -14.36
C PHE A 53 2.01 9.54 -13.43
N ILE A 54 1.87 9.93 -12.16
CA ILE A 54 1.02 9.22 -11.20
C ILE A 54 -0.43 9.20 -11.68
N TYR A 55 -0.96 10.36 -12.11
CA TYR A 55 -2.34 10.46 -12.61
C TYR A 55 -2.59 9.52 -13.80
N GLN A 56 -1.68 9.50 -14.77
CA GLN A 56 -1.80 8.61 -15.94
C GLN A 56 -1.74 7.13 -15.52
N THR A 57 -0.84 6.78 -14.62
CA THR A 57 -0.73 5.40 -14.09
C THR A 57 -2.01 4.96 -13.37
N LEU A 58 -2.61 5.85 -12.56
CA LEU A 58 -3.87 5.57 -11.89
C LEU A 58 -5.02 5.41 -12.88
N PHE A 59 -5.03 6.20 -13.95
CA PHE A 59 -6.01 6.06 -15.02
C PHE A 59 -5.91 4.68 -15.69
N ASP A 60 -4.69 4.25 -16.04
CA ASP A 60 -4.46 2.95 -16.66
C ASP A 60 -4.84 1.80 -15.73
N ILE A 61 -4.49 1.88 -14.43
CA ILE A 61 -4.94 0.93 -13.40
C ILE A 61 -6.46 0.86 -13.36
N ASN A 62 -7.13 2.01 -13.34
CA ASN A 62 -8.59 2.07 -13.27
C ASN A 62 -9.26 1.43 -14.49
N LEU A 63 -8.71 1.64 -15.71
CA LEU A 63 -9.22 0.98 -16.93
C LEU A 63 -9.16 -0.55 -16.82
N VAL A 64 -8.14 -1.07 -16.18
CA VAL A 64 -8.04 -2.52 -15.96
C VAL A 64 -9.03 -2.98 -14.89
N LEU A 65 -9.14 -2.27 -13.77
CA LEU A 65 -10.09 -2.59 -12.71
C LEU A 65 -11.55 -2.59 -13.20
N GLN A 66 -11.92 -1.67 -14.08
CA GLN A 66 -13.27 -1.60 -14.67
C GLN A 66 -13.64 -2.87 -15.46
N LYS A 67 -12.68 -3.55 -16.07
CA LYS A 67 -12.92 -4.84 -16.74
C LYS A 67 -13.32 -5.96 -15.77
N HIS A 68 -13.05 -5.77 -14.48
CA HIS A 68 -13.36 -6.69 -13.39
C HIS A 68 -14.49 -6.20 -12.48
N ASN A 69 -15.35 -5.31 -13.01
CA ASN A 69 -16.51 -4.75 -12.29
C ASN A 69 -16.12 -4.02 -10.98
N THR A 70 -14.96 -3.41 -10.95
CA THR A 70 -14.50 -2.57 -9.84
C THR A 70 -13.85 -1.30 -10.37
N SER A 71 -13.54 -0.34 -9.50
CA SER A 71 -12.85 0.89 -9.87
C SER A 71 -11.94 1.39 -8.76
N LEU A 72 -11.02 2.28 -9.12
CA LEU A 72 -10.13 2.95 -8.19
C LEU A 72 -10.77 4.25 -7.69
N LEU A 73 -10.94 4.39 -6.39
CA LEU A 73 -11.38 5.63 -5.76
C LEU A 73 -10.16 6.56 -5.56
N ILE A 74 -10.11 7.64 -6.33
CA ILE A 74 -9.05 8.64 -6.24
C ILE A 74 -9.53 9.81 -5.39
N LEU A 75 -8.79 10.12 -4.34
CA LEU A 75 -9.10 11.15 -3.35
C LEU A 75 -7.96 12.18 -3.29
N LYS A 76 -8.27 13.40 -2.84
CA LYS A 76 -7.29 14.44 -2.58
C LYS A 76 -7.57 15.12 -1.24
N GLY A 77 -6.52 15.42 -0.49
CA GLY A 77 -6.60 16.13 0.79
C GLY A 77 -5.50 15.69 1.75
N LYS A 78 -5.51 16.27 2.94
CA LYS A 78 -4.67 15.75 4.03
C LYS A 78 -5.10 14.33 4.38
N THR A 79 -4.16 13.42 4.47
CA THR A 79 -4.45 11.99 4.69
C THR A 79 -5.38 11.76 5.90
N GLU A 80 -5.20 12.48 7.01
CA GLU A 80 -6.04 12.36 8.21
C GLU A 80 -7.51 12.72 7.92
N ASP A 81 -7.75 13.82 7.19
CA ASP A 81 -9.11 14.29 6.86
C ASP A 81 -9.80 13.32 5.89
N VAL A 82 -9.05 12.80 4.94
CA VAL A 82 -9.56 11.82 3.97
C VAL A 82 -9.97 10.53 4.68
N TRP A 83 -9.14 10.00 5.58
CA TRP A 83 -9.46 8.80 6.34
C TRP A 83 -10.65 8.98 7.29
N ASN A 84 -10.78 10.14 7.93
CA ASN A 84 -11.96 10.44 8.74
C ASN A 84 -13.25 10.40 7.91
N LYS A 85 -13.23 10.96 6.69
CA LYS A 85 -14.38 10.89 5.76
C LYS A 85 -14.66 9.45 5.29
N LEU A 86 -13.62 8.67 4.99
CA LEU A 86 -13.80 7.27 4.61
C LEU A 86 -14.45 6.46 5.73
N ILE A 87 -14.01 6.62 6.98
CA ILE A 87 -14.57 5.94 8.15
C ILE A 87 -16.05 6.35 8.39
N GLN A 88 -16.40 7.60 8.13
CA GLN A 88 -17.77 8.07 8.26
C GLN A 88 -18.71 7.53 7.16
N ASN A 89 -18.18 7.40 5.93
CA ASN A 89 -19.00 7.05 4.76
C ASN A 89 -19.07 5.55 4.47
N TYR A 90 -18.12 4.76 4.96
CA TYR A 90 -18.04 3.33 4.69
C TYR A 90 -17.98 2.51 5.98
N THR A 91 -18.62 1.36 5.98
CA THR A 91 -18.42 0.36 7.02
C THR A 91 -17.16 -0.44 6.69
N ILE A 92 -16.00 0.03 7.18
CA ILE A 92 -14.70 -0.56 6.88
C ILE A 92 -14.45 -1.76 7.80
N ASP A 93 -14.07 -2.89 7.23
CA ASP A 93 -13.68 -4.09 7.97
C ASP A 93 -12.19 -4.07 8.31
N SER A 94 -11.37 -3.80 7.31
CA SER A 94 -9.91 -3.78 7.44
C SER A 94 -9.27 -2.92 6.35
N VAL A 95 -8.04 -2.51 6.58
CA VAL A 95 -7.22 -1.71 5.65
C VAL A 95 -5.93 -2.46 5.36
N PHE A 96 -5.54 -2.52 4.09
CA PHE A 96 -4.36 -3.20 3.60
C PHE A 96 -3.42 -2.20 2.94
N ILE A 97 -2.16 -2.23 3.33
CA ILE A 97 -1.10 -1.37 2.79
C ILE A 97 0.20 -2.14 2.61
N ASN A 98 0.99 -1.79 1.62
CA ASN A 98 2.40 -2.17 1.60
C ASN A 98 3.21 -1.15 2.41
N LYS A 99 4.21 -1.59 3.16
CA LYS A 99 5.05 -0.69 3.97
C LYS A 99 5.78 0.33 3.08
N ASP A 100 5.91 1.52 3.62
CA ASP A 100 6.76 2.58 3.08
C ASP A 100 7.77 2.98 4.16
N TYR A 101 9.02 3.15 3.78
CA TYR A 101 10.15 3.32 4.69
C TYR A 101 10.62 4.78 4.81
N GLU A 102 9.96 5.70 4.08
CA GLU A 102 10.24 7.13 4.19
C GLU A 102 9.76 7.69 5.55
N PRO A 103 10.53 8.59 6.20
CA PRO A 103 10.18 9.09 7.53
C PRO A 103 8.78 9.70 7.64
N TYR A 104 8.33 10.40 6.60
CA TYR A 104 6.97 10.93 6.54
C TYR A 104 5.93 9.80 6.51
N ALA A 105 6.15 8.80 5.67
CA ALA A 105 5.22 7.69 5.50
C ALA A 105 5.10 6.84 6.77
N ILE A 106 6.21 6.59 7.46
CA ILE A 106 6.21 5.88 8.76
C ILE A 106 5.33 6.60 9.78
N LYS A 107 5.51 7.93 9.93
CA LYS A 107 4.72 8.74 10.86
C LYS A 107 3.23 8.78 10.48
N ARG A 108 2.94 8.91 9.20
CA ARG A 108 1.58 8.90 8.65
C ARG A 108 0.89 7.57 8.92
N ASP A 109 1.56 6.46 8.63
CA ASP A 109 1.02 5.11 8.79
C ASP A 109 0.81 4.75 10.26
N GLN A 110 1.69 5.23 11.16
CA GLN A 110 1.52 5.08 12.60
C GLN A 110 0.26 5.81 13.10
N LYS A 111 0.09 7.09 12.72
CA LYS A 111 -1.12 7.87 13.07
C LYS A 111 -2.39 7.23 12.50
N LEU A 112 -2.34 6.77 11.26
CA LEU A 112 -3.46 6.05 10.66
C LEU A 112 -3.81 4.79 11.46
N GLY A 113 -2.81 4.02 11.88
CA GLY A 113 -3.02 2.84 12.71
C GLY A 113 -3.74 3.15 14.02
N GLU A 114 -3.42 4.27 14.67
CA GLU A 114 -4.08 4.74 15.88
C GLU A 114 -5.56 5.09 15.60
N VAL A 115 -5.83 5.84 14.53
CA VAL A 115 -7.20 6.23 14.15
C VAL A 115 -8.04 5.02 13.79
N LEU A 116 -7.52 4.10 13.00
CA LEU A 116 -8.22 2.88 12.62
C LEU A 116 -8.51 2.00 13.82
N LYS A 117 -7.54 1.82 14.72
CA LYS A 117 -7.71 1.05 15.96
C LYS A 117 -8.78 1.64 16.86
N ALA A 118 -8.84 2.96 17.00
CA ALA A 118 -9.88 3.66 17.77
C ALA A 118 -11.29 3.42 17.22
N ASN A 119 -11.41 3.11 15.91
CA ASN A 119 -12.66 2.79 15.22
C ASN A 119 -12.91 1.28 15.06
N GLY A 120 -12.11 0.42 15.71
CA GLY A 120 -12.26 -1.04 15.61
C GLY A 120 -11.86 -1.63 14.25
N ILE A 121 -11.10 -0.88 13.43
CA ILE A 121 -10.67 -1.27 12.10
C ILE A 121 -9.24 -1.81 12.16
N GLN A 122 -8.99 -2.95 11.52
CA GLN A 122 -7.68 -3.58 11.49
C GLN A 122 -6.81 -3.02 10.35
N LEU A 123 -5.57 -2.61 10.65
CA LEU A 123 -4.57 -2.25 9.65
C LEU A 123 -3.61 -3.43 9.42
N HIS A 124 -3.55 -3.91 8.18
CA HIS A 124 -2.61 -4.92 7.72
C HIS A 124 -1.52 -4.26 6.88
N SER A 125 -0.27 -4.40 7.31
CA SER A 125 0.88 -3.81 6.63
C SER A 125 1.86 -4.90 6.20
N PHE A 126 2.25 -4.89 4.92
CA PHE A 126 3.05 -5.95 4.30
C PHE A 126 4.36 -5.42 3.76
N LYS A 127 5.40 -6.25 3.82
CA LYS A 127 6.65 -6.03 3.12
C LYS A 127 6.44 -6.27 1.63
N ASP A 128 6.79 -5.31 0.78
CA ASP A 128 6.58 -5.39 -0.67
C ASP A 128 7.76 -4.80 -1.46
N GLN A 129 8.09 -3.52 -1.25
CA GLN A 129 9.08 -2.82 -2.06
C GLN A 129 10.55 -3.16 -1.74
N VAL A 130 10.82 -3.93 -0.69
CA VAL A 130 12.17 -4.36 -0.29
C VAL A 130 12.22 -5.86 -0.10
N ILE A 131 13.37 -6.46 -0.40
CA ILE A 131 13.60 -7.90 -0.18
C ILE A 131 13.75 -8.18 1.32
N PHE A 132 14.49 -7.31 2.03
CA PHE A 132 14.68 -7.40 3.47
C PHE A 132 14.30 -6.08 4.15
N GLU A 133 13.63 -6.18 5.27
CA GLU A 133 13.35 -5.04 6.15
C GLU A 133 14.59 -4.66 6.97
N GLU A 134 14.54 -3.50 7.61
CA GLU A 134 15.64 -2.93 8.38
C GLU A 134 16.20 -3.85 9.48
N SER A 135 15.36 -4.72 10.05
CA SER A 135 15.75 -5.65 11.13
C SER A 135 16.19 -7.04 10.65
N GLU A 136 16.09 -7.33 9.34
CA GLU A 136 16.38 -8.67 8.81
C GLU A 136 17.87 -8.85 8.45
N VAL A 137 18.58 -7.76 8.11
CA VAL A 137 20.00 -7.79 7.76
C VAL A 137 20.81 -7.00 8.78
N VAL A 138 20.99 -7.57 9.94
CA VAL A 138 21.69 -6.96 11.07
C VAL A 138 22.85 -7.80 11.54
N LYS A 139 23.77 -7.21 12.34
CA LYS A 139 24.86 -7.90 13.04
C LYS A 139 24.29 -8.89 14.08
N ALA A 140 25.14 -9.75 14.61
CA ALA A 140 24.76 -10.72 15.65
C ALA A 140 24.21 -10.08 16.94
N ASN A 141 24.62 -8.82 17.22
CA ASN A 141 24.13 -8.03 18.35
C ASN A 141 22.86 -7.22 18.05
N GLY A 142 22.26 -7.38 16.84
CA GLY A 142 21.06 -6.65 16.40
C GLY A 142 21.32 -5.25 15.83
N GLU A 143 22.58 -4.78 15.81
CA GLU A 143 22.90 -3.47 15.24
C GLU A 143 22.99 -3.49 13.70
N PRO A 144 22.73 -2.36 13.04
CA PRO A 144 22.91 -2.24 11.60
C PRO A 144 24.39 -2.31 11.20
N TYR A 145 24.63 -2.79 9.99
CA TYR A 145 25.95 -2.73 9.38
C TYR A 145 26.27 -1.30 8.94
N THR A 146 27.44 -0.80 9.30
CA THR A 146 27.95 0.52 8.86
C THR A 146 28.93 0.41 7.70
N VAL A 147 29.38 -0.81 7.35
CA VAL A 147 30.32 -1.11 6.27
C VAL A 147 29.66 -2.02 5.24
N PHE A 148 29.81 -1.66 3.96
CA PHE A 148 29.10 -2.36 2.87
C PHE A 148 29.50 -3.83 2.70
N THR A 149 30.79 -4.16 2.80
CA THR A 149 31.27 -5.53 2.50
C THR A 149 30.66 -6.61 3.44
N PRO A 150 30.67 -6.46 4.76
CA PRO A 150 30.02 -7.41 5.64
C PRO A 150 28.49 -7.40 5.51
N PHE A 151 27.88 -6.22 5.28
CA PHE A 151 26.45 -6.12 4.94
C PHE A 151 26.11 -6.96 3.69
N LYS A 152 26.82 -6.74 2.59
CA LYS A 152 26.61 -7.49 1.33
C LYS A 152 26.72 -8.99 1.55
N ARG A 153 27.73 -9.46 2.29
CA ARG A 153 27.92 -10.90 2.56
C ARG A 153 26.73 -11.49 3.30
N LYS A 154 26.27 -10.81 4.34
CA LYS A 154 25.11 -11.24 5.11
C LYS A 154 23.84 -11.20 4.26
N TRP A 155 23.63 -10.12 3.50
CA TRP A 155 22.49 -9.95 2.61
C TRP A 155 22.40 -11.07 1.56
N LEU A 156 23.52 -11.35 0.85
CA LEU A 156 23.57 -12.43 -0.15
C LEU A 156 23.37 -13.81 0.48
N SER A 157 23.91 -14.05 1.66
CA SER A 157 23.68 -15.32 2.37
C SER A 157 22.19 -15.56 2.66
N LEU A 158 21.48 -14.53 3.09
CA LEU A 158 20.03 -14.61 3.31
C LEU A 158 19.26 -14.73 2.00
N TYR A 159 19.63 -13.93 0.98
CA TYR A 159 18.97 -13.93 -0.33
C TYR A 159 19.05 -15.31 -1.02
N ASN A 160 20.20 -15.97 -0.98
CA ASN A 160 20.38 -17.29 -1.58
C ASN A 160 19.53 -18.38 -0.91
N SER A 161 19.06 -18.14 0.33
CA SER A 161 18.15 -19.05 1.05
C SER A 161 16.68 -18.75 0.80
N LEU A 162 16.36 -17.62 0.13
CA LEU A 162 14.97 -17.23 -0.14
C LEU A 162 14.41 -17.93 -1.38
N ILE A 163 13.19 -18.42 -1.25
CA ILE A 163 12.36 -18.83 -2.38
C ILE A 163 11.33 -17.71 -2.60
N LEU A 164 11.65 -16.79 -3.52
CA LEU A 164 10.72 -15.73 -3.90
C LEU A 164 9.71 -16.29 -4.91
N LYS A 165 8.43 -16.22 -4.57
CA LYS A 165 7.33 -16.55 -5.48
C LYS A 165 6.53 -15.28 -5.72
N PRO A 166 6.37 -14.81 -6.97
CA PRO A 166 5.51 -13.67 -7.27
C PRO A 166 4.07 -13.95 -6.86
N LYS A 167 3.37 -12.94 -6.42
CA LYS A 167 1.94 -13.00 -6.08
C LYS A 167 1.13 -12.60 -7.30
N ILE A 168 0.61 -13.58 -8.03
CA ILE A 168 -0.29 -13.35 -9.16
C ILE A 168 -1.63 -12.91 -8.59
N THR A 169 -1.95 -11.62 -8.75
CA THR A 169 -3.08 -10.99 -8.08
C THR A 169 -4.33 -11.05 -8.94
N PHE A 170 -4.16 -10.93 -10.25
CA PHE A 170 -5.22 -10.50 -11.14
C PHE A 170 -6.15 -11.61 -11.62
N GLU A 171 -5.66 -12.83 -11.79
CA GLU A 171 -6.47 -13.97 -12.24
C GLU A 171 -7.58 -14.38 -11.25
N ASN A 172 -7.45 -13.93 -10.00
CA ASN A 172 -8.38 -14.25 -8.92
C ASN A 172 -9.25 -13.05 -8.49
N PHE A 173 -9.22 -11.93 -9.24
CA PHE A 173 -10.00 -10.75 -8.91
C PHE A 173 -11.43 -10.90 -9.41
N HIS A 174 -12.26 -11.59 -8.65
CA HIS A 174 -13.71 -11.65 -8.88
C HIS A 174 -14.39 -10.84 -7.78
N GLN A 175 -14.79 -9.61 -8.10
CA GLN A 175 -15.72 -8.88 -7.25
C GLN A 175 -17.15 -9.05 -7.79
N GLU A 176 -17.99 -9.68 -6.98
CA GLU A 176 -19.42 -9.65 -7.21
C GLU A 176 -19.94 -8.26 -6.78
N ASN A 177 -20.24 -7.43 -7.78
CA ASN A 177 -21.10 -6.24 -7.65
C ASN A 177 -20.85 -5.33 -6.43
N TYR A 178 -19.74 -4.63 -6.38
CA TYR A 178 -19.63 -3.44 -5.55
C TYR A 178 -20.03 -2.22 -6.39
N PRO A 179 -21.20 -1.59 -6.16
CA PRO A 179 -21.51 -0.32 -6.79
C PRO A 179 -20.60 0.73 -6.16
N PHE A 180 -19.64 1.24 -6.93
CA PHE A 180 -18.94 2.44 -6.56
C PHE A 180 -19.88 3.63 -6.66
N PRO A 181 -19.81 4.57 -5.70
CA PRO A 181 -20.54 5.81 -5.81
C PRO A 181 -20.01 6.67 -6.94
#